data_f0f5dd2e4a0a7afd80579572250e7f3e
#
_entry.id   f0f5dd2e4a0a7afd80579572250e7f3e
#
_cell.length_a   1.000
_cell.length_b   1.000
_cell.length_c   1.000
_cell.angle_alpha   90.00
_cell.angle_beta   90.00
_cell.angle_gamma   90.00
#
_symmetry.space_group_name_H-M   'P 1'
#
loop_
_entity.id
_entity.type
_entity.pdbx_description
1 polymer ?
#
loop_
_entity_poly.entity_id
_entity_poly.type
_entity_poly.pdbx_seq_one_letter_code
_entity_poly.pdbx_strand_id
1 'polypeptide(L)'
;NVATIQEIVLFPQKTGNLTIDPLDINCIAQIRQQRNRSQGYDPFEDFFGDVLGTSYTNVRKDIKSQPITIEVEPLPTTNKPDSFKGAVGQFTFTSKIDKNELKVNEAFTLTLTVSGKGNIELLELPKPVFPPDFEVYDPKITSSIKDNALGISGSKKAEYIIIPRVSGDFNLKETLFSYFNPSLKKYETLSSEAYNIQVKKGDTT
;
A
#
# COMPACT_ATOMS: atom_id res chain seq x y z
N ASN A 1 -12.41 11.13 27.80
CA ASN A 1 -11.50 10.16 27.18
C ASN A 1 -11.96 9.93 25.74
N VAL A 2 -11.04 9.99 24.77
CA VAL A 2 -11.28 9.66 23.37
C VAL A 2 -10.53 8.37 23.08
N ALA A 3 -11.18 7.43 22.38
CA ALA A 3 -10.57 6.18 21.93
C ALA A 3 -10.71 6.08 20.40
N THR A 4 -9.61 5.79 19.72
CA THR A 4 -9.64 5.45 18.29
C THR A 4 -10.04 3.97 18.18
N ILE A 5 -11.15 3.71 17.47
CA ILE A 5 -11.67 2.35 17.30
C ILE A 5 -11.10 1.74 16.02
N GLN A 6 -11.04 2.53 14.95
CA GLN A 6 -10.56 2.10 13.64
C GLN A 6 -9.98 3.30 12.88
N GLU A 7 -8.93 3.04 12.12
CA GLU A 7 -8.32 3.97 11.18
C GLU A 7 -8.20 3.28 9.82
N ILE A 8 -8.62 3.96 8.74
CA ILE A 8 -8.61 3.42 7.39
C ILE A 8 -8.04 4.48 6.46
N VAL A 9 -7.05 4.08 5.65
CA VAL A 9 -6.51 4.93 4.58
C VAL A 9 -7.24 4.59 3.28
N LEU A 10 -7.78 5.61 2.61
CA LEU A 10 -8.54 5.47 1.37
C LEU A 10 -7.82 6.19 0.23
N PHE A 11 -7.80 5.56 -0.95
CA PHE A 11 -7.32 6.16 -2.19
C PHE A 11 -8.48 6.33 -3.14
N PRO A 12 -8.88 7.58 -3.49
CA PRO A 12 -9.97 7.82 -4.41
C PRO A 12 -9.59 7.35 -5.82
N GLN A 13 -10.52 6.63 -6.46
CA GLN A 13 -10.36 6.10 -7.83
C GLN A 13 -11.11 6.94 -8.88
N LYS A 14 -11.88 7.93 -8.44
CA LYS A 14 -12.68 8.82 -9.28
C LYS A 14 -12.52 10.26 -8.81
N THR A 15 -12.69 11.19 -9.72
CA THR A 15 -12.72 12.63 -9.43
C THR A 15 -14.13 13.12 -9.10
N GLY A 16 -14.23 14.30 -8.50
CA GLY A 16 -15.48 14.94 -8.10
C GLY A 16 -15.82 14.69 -6.64
N ASN A 17 -17.07 14.93 -6.27
CA ASN A 17 -17.55 14.76 -4.90
C ASN A 17 -17.81 13.29 -4.61
N LEU A 18 -17.02 12.71 -3.72
CA LEU A 18 -17.17 11.34 -3.23
C LEU A 18 -17.69 11.38 -1.79
N THR A 19 -18.75 10.61 -1.52
CA THR A 19 -19.32 10.52 -0.18
C THR A 19 -18.93 9.20 0.46
N ILE A 20 -18.38 9.27 1.67
CA ILE A 20 -18.16 8.12 2.55
C ILE A 20 -19.43 7.98 3.39
N ASP A 21 -20.07 6.82 3.27
CA ASP A 21 -21.31 6.53 4.01
C ASP A 21 -21.07 6.53 5.52
N PRO A 22 -22.12 6.86 6.30
CA PRO A 22 -22.05 6.81 7.75
C PRO A 22 -21.64 5.44 8.27
N LEU A 23 -20.78 5.42 9.27
CA LEU A 23 -20.42 4.21 10.02
C LEU A 23 -21.48 3.93 11.09
N ASP A 24 -22.05 2.75 11.08
CA ASP A 24 -22.97 2.26 12.09
C ASP A 24 -22.20 1.43 13.13
N ILE A 25 -22.22 1.86 14.40
CA ILE A 25 -21.54 1.21 15.50
C ILE A 25 -22.57 0.75 16.54
N ASN A 26 -22.63 -0.55 16.76
CA ASN A 26 -23.46 -1.16 17.81
C ASN A 26 -22.61 -1.33 19.07
N CYS A 27 -22.91 -0.57 20.11
CA CYS A 27 -22.22 -0.62 21.38
C CYS A 27 -23.03 -1.35 22.45
N ILE A 28 -22.34 -2.11 23.27
CA ILE A 28 -22.90 -2.64 24.52
C ILE A 28 -22.15 -2.01 25.67
N ALA A 29 -22.82 -1.12 26.37
CA ALA A 29 -22.25 -0.48 27.56
C ALA A 29 -22.73 -1.22 28.82
N GLN A 30 -21.79 -1.61 29.67
CA GLN A 30 -22.11 -2.11 31.00
C GLN A 30 -22.20 -0.92 31.96
N ILE A 31 -23.42 -0.64 32.41
CA ILE A 31 -23.67 0.45 33.34
C ILE A 31 -23.83 -0.14 34.74
N ARG A 32 -23.08 0.38 35.69
CA ARG A 32 -23.26 0.07 37.11
C ARG A 32 -24.56 0.66 37.57
N GLN A 33 -25.52 -0.17 37.97
CA GLN A 33 -26.80 0.28 38.49
C GLN A 33 -26.60 0.79 39.90
N GLN A 34 -26.72 2.10 40.12
CA GLN A 34 -26.77 2.70 41.40
C GLN A 34 -28.18 2.48 41.96
N ARG A 35 -28.32 1.57 42.97
CA ARG A 35 -29.60 1.41 43.65
C ARG A 35 -29.95 2.75 44.31
N ASN A 36 -31.06 3.36 43.89
CA ASN A 36 -31.68 4.40 44.64
C ASN A 36 -32.15 3.82 46.00
N ARG A 37 -31.54 4.27 47.06
CA ARG A 37 -32.01 3.98 48.42
C ARG A 37 -33.40 4.64 48.56
N SER A 38 -34.46 3.84 48.40
CA SER A 38 -35.75 4.20 48.91
C SER A 38 -35.70 4.07 50.44
N GLN A 39 -36.23 5.07 51.16
CA GLN A 39 -36.30 5.24 52.60
C GLN A 39 -36.90 4.00 53.27
N GLY A 40 -36.06 3.10 53.76
CA GLY A 40 -36.37 2.00 54.65
C GLY A 40 -35.04 1.53 55.25
N TYR A 41 -34.87 1.78 56.57
CA TYR A 41 -33.70 1.33 57.31
C TYR A 41 -33.84 -0.18 57.58
N ASP A 42 -33.13 -1.00 56.78
CA ASP A 42 -33.01 -2.44 57.06
C ASP A 42 -31.54 -2.75 57.39
N PRO A 43 -31.21 -3.02 58.69
CA PRO A 43 -29.84 -3.27 59.17
C PRO A 43 -29.21 -4.50 58.53
N PHE A 44 -30.00 -5.43 57.95
CA PHE A 44 -29.51 -6.66 57.32
C PHE A 44 -29.02 -6.46 55.90
N GLU A 45 -29.63 -5.54 55.16
CA GLU A 45 -29.23 -5.18 53.78
C GLU A 45 -27.90 -4.40 53.77
N ASP A 46 -27.60 -3.63 54.84
CA ASP A 46 -26.38 -2.82 54.92
C ASP A 46 -25.11 -3.67 55.10
N PHE A 47 -25.24 -4.86 55.74
CA PHE A 47 -24.11 -5.74 55.99
C PHE A 47 -23.82 -6.72 54.85
N PHE A 48 -24.83 -7.18 54.09
CA PHE A 48 -24.69 -8.10 52.97
C PHE A 48 -24.71 -7.47 51.61
N GLY A 49 -25.19 -6.22 51.48
CA GLY A 49 -25.30 -5.52 50.23
C GLY A 49 -23.98 -5.14 49.58
N ASP A 50 -22.90 -5.03 50.34
CA ASP A 50 -21.56 -4.70 49.84
C ASP A 50 -20.75 -5.94 49.40
N VAL A 51 -21.21 -7.15 49.83
CA VAL A 51 -20.49 -8.42 49.56
C VAL A 51 -21.12 -9.20 48.41
N LEU A 52 -22.39 -8.95 48.07
CA LEU A 52 -23.13 -9.67 47.02
C LEU A 52 -23.57 -8.80 45.87
N GLY A 53 -22.59 -8.33 45.08
CA GLY A 53 -22.84 -8.07 43.66
C GLY A 53 -23.21 -6.67 43.28
N THR A 54 -22.25 -6.00 42.72
CA THR A 54 -22.45 -4.90 41.77
C THR A 54 -23.31 -5.41 40.62
N SER A 55 -24.56 -5.00 40.53
CA SER A 55 -25.42 -5.33 39.40
C SER A 55 -25.01 -4.46 38.20
N TYR A 56 -24.60 -5.08 37.14
CA TYR A 56 -24.33 -4.43 35.86
C TYR A 56 -25.52 -4.67 34.91
N THR A 57 -26.01 -3.61 34.32
CA THR A 57 -27.00 -3.69 33.25
C THR A 57 -26.34 -3.43 31.92
N ASN A 58 -26.54 -4.34 30.96
CA ASN A 58 -26.06 -4.18 29.60
C ASN A 58 -27.07 -3.30 28.83
N VAL A 59 -26.63 -2.11 28.44
CA VAL A 59 -27.42 -1.21 27.60
C VAL A 59 -26.82 -1.23 26.19
N ARG A 60 -27.66 -1.60 25.22
CA ARG A 60 -27.29 -1.47 23.78
C ARG A 60 -27.52 -0.05 23.33
N LYS A 61 -26.56 0.51 22.60
CA LYS A 61 -26.66 1.82 21.99
C LYS A 61 -26.10 1.75 20.58
N ASP A 62 -26.92 2.13 19.63
CA ASP A 62 -26.54 2.28 18.24
C ASP A 62 -26.10 3.72 18.00
N ILE A 63 -24.91 3.89 17.44
CA ILE A 63 -24.31 5.19 17.13
C ILE A 63 -24.06 5.21 15.64
N LYS A 64 -24.49 6.28 14.97
CA LYS A 64 -24.26 6.50 13.55
C LYS A 64 -23.43 7.74 13.35
N SER A 65 -22.34 7.63 12.57
CA SER A 65 -21.53 8.80 12.22
C SER A 65 -22.26 9.68 11.19
N GLN A 66 -21.78 10.89 11.00
CA GLN A 66 -22.22 11.71 9.87
C GLN A 66 -21.52 11.23 8.58
N PRO A 67 -22.16 11.36 7.40
CA PRO A 67 -21.50 11.13 6.12
C PRO A 67 -20.38 12.15 5.92
N ILE A 68 -19.31 11.75 5.24
CA ILE A 68 -18.19 12.64 4.93
C ILE A 68 -18.12 12.79 3.41
N THR A 69 -18.19 14.00 2.90
CA THR A 69 -18.00 14.28 1.48
C THR A 69 -16.58 14.81 1.25
N ILE A 70 -15.88 14.20 0.30
CA ILE A 70 -14.52 14.56 -0.12
C ILE A 70 -14.60 15.03 -1.57
N GLU A 71 -14.05 16.21 -1.85
CA GLU A 71 -13.87 16.70 -3.21
C GLU A 71 -12.51 16.21 -3.72
N VAL A 72 -12.52 15.46 -4.82
CA VAL A 72 -11.32 14.90 -5.46
C VAL A 72 -11.04 15.64 -6.75
N GLU A 73 -9.97 16.42 -6.75
CA GLU A 73 -9.51 17.16 -7.91
C GLU A 73 -8.89 16.23 -8.96
N PRO A 74 -9.09 16.50 -10.28
CA PRO A 74 -8.40 15.77 -11.32
C PRO A 74 -6.91 16.09 -11.32
N LEU A 75 -6.08 15.09 -11.67
CA LEU A 75 -4.66 15.33 -11.88
C LEU A 75 -4.44 16.24 -13.10
N PRO A 76 -3.45 17.16 -13.06
CA PRO A 76 -3.13 18.03 -14.18
C PRO A 76 -2.85 17.23 -15.44
N THR A 77 -3.35 17.71 -16.59
CA THR A 77 -3.02 17.13 -17.90
C THR A 77 -1.71 17.67 -18.46
N THR A 78 -1.32 18.88 -18.01
CA THR A 78 -0.09 19.55 -18.43
C THR A 78 1.14 18.80 -17.90
N ASN A 79 2.12 18.57 -18.76
CA ASN A 79 3.38 17.88 -18.46
C ASN A 79 3.21 16.45 -17.91
N LYS A 80 2.10 15.79 -18.24
CA LYS A 80 1.88 14.40 -17.88
C LYS A 80 2.74 13.50 -18.77
N PRO A 81 3.70 12.72 -18.20
CA PRO A 81 4.55 11.82 -18.97
C PRO A 81 3.78 10.62 -19.52
N ASP A 82 4.17 10.10 -20.68
CA ASP A 82 3.58 8.86 -21.26
C ASP A 82 3.82 7.63 -20.35
N SER A 83 4.91 7.64 -19.60
CA SER A 83 5.25 6.59 -18.61
C SER A 83 4.42 6.65 -17.32
N PHE A 84 3.56 7.67 -17.14
CA PHE A 84 2.68 7.76 -15.97
C PHE A 84 1.55 6.73 -16.03
N LYS A 85 1.49 5.85 -15.01
CA LYS A 85 0.50 4.77 -14.86
C LYS A 85 -0.32 4.87 -13.56
N GLY A 86 -0.58 6.11 -13.10
CA GLY A 86 -1.45 6.34 -11.94
C GLY A 86 -0.76 6.33 -10.58
N ALA A 87 0.57 6.34 -10.52
CA ALA A 87 1.30 6.44 -9.26
C ALA A 87 1.18 7.85 -8.66
N VAL A 88 0.63 7.98 -7.45
CA VAL A 88 0.48 9.24 -6.72
C VAL A 88 1.11 9.11 -5.35
N GLY A 89 2.08 9.99 -5.06
CA GLY A 89 2.82 9.94 -3.80
C GLY A 89 4.23 10.50 -3.91
N GLN A 90 5.12 9.96 -3.11
CA GLN A 90 6.57 10.25 -3.13
C GLN A 90 7.32 8.92 -3.18
N PHE A 91 8.02 8.68 -4.28
CA PHE A 91 8.63 7.38 -4.54
C PHE A 91 10.10 7.49 -4.90
N THR A 92 10.81 6.40 -4.68
CA THR A 92 12.13 6.09 -5.22
C THR A 92 12.01 4.89 -6.15
N PHE A 93 12.83 4.84 -7.18
CA PHE A 93 12.88 3.75 -8.13
C PHE A 93 14.32 3.28 -8.30
N THR A 94 14.55 1.99 -8.17
CA THR A 94 15.86 1.37 -8.30
C THR A 94 15.77 0.09 -9.13
N SER A 95 16.90 -0.26 -9.79
CA SER A 95 17.06 -1.53 -10.48
C SER A 95 18.34 -2.21 -10.01
N LYS A 96 18.39 -3.52 -10.21
CA LYS A 96 19.57 -4.34 -9.94
C LYS A 96 19.56 -5.58 -10.83
N ILE A 97 20.73 -5.97 -11.36
CA ILE A 97 20.95 -7.28 -11.96
C ILE A 97 21.86 -8.12 -11.07
N ASP A 98 21.72 -9.43 -11.11
CA ASP A 98 22.54 -10.37 -10.34
C ASP A 98 23.90 -10.63 -11.03
N LYS A 99 23.95 -10.60 -12.36
CA LYS A 99 25.16 -10.75 -13.16
C LYS A 99 25.04 -10.04 -14.51
N ASN A 100 26.16 -9.62 -15.07
CA ASN A 100 26.25 -8.94 -16.36
C ASN A 100 27.16 -9.67 -17.37
N GLU A 101 27.86 -10.73 -16.93
CA GLU A 101 28.61 -11.64 -17.80
C GLU A 101 28.06 -13.06 -17.61
N LEU A 102 27.67 -13.69 -18.71
CA LEU A 102 27.05 -15.01 -18.71
C LEU A 102 27.26 -15.73 -20.04
N LYS A 103 26.95 -17.02 -20.10
CA LYS A 103 26.95 -17.82 -21.34
C LYS A 103 25.54 -17.85 -21.96
N VAL A 104 25.47 -18.18 -23.25
CA VAL A 104 24.21 -18.50 -23.93
C VAL A 104 23.42 -19.53 -23.13
N ASN A 105 22.11 -19.35 -23.00
CA ASN A 105 21.18 -20.15 -22.19
C ASN A 105 21.40 -20.11 -20.67
N GLU A 106 22.27 -19.27 -20.16
CA GLU A 106 22.40 -19.01 -18.73
C GLU A 106 21.46 -17.90 -18.31
N ALA A 107 20.66 -18.14 -17.26
CA ALA A 107 19.70 -17.16 -16.77
C ALA A 107 20.37 -16.07 -15.91
N PHE A 108 19.83 -14.86 -15.97
CA PHE A 108 20.11 -13.80 -15.01
C PHE A 108 18.81 -13.13 -14.55
N THR A 109 18.86 -12.39 -13.45
CA THR A 109 17.70 -11.75 -12.85
C THR A 109 17.83 -10.23 -12.90
N LEU A 110 16.81 -9.55 -13.43
CA LEU A 110 16.62 -8.11 -13.27
C LEU A 110 15.57 -7.87 -12.20
N THR A 111 15.92 -7.11 -11.18
CA THR A 111 15.02 -6.69 -10.11
C THR A 111 14.73 -5.21 -10.24
N LEU A 112 13.45 -4.83 -10.35
CA LEU A 112 12.98 -3.46 -10.26
C LEU A 112 12.27 -3.25 -8.93
N THR A 113 12.56 -2.14 -8.24
CA THR A 113 11.95 -1.84 -6.95
C THR A 113 11.47 -0.39 -6.91
N VAL A 114 10.19 -0.19 -6.62
CA VAL A 114 9.62 1.11 -6.26
C VAL A 114 9.36 1.10 -4.76
N SER A 115 9.81 2.13 -4.05
CA SER A 115 9.59 2.29 -2.62
C SER A 115 9.13 3.71 -2.31
N GLY A 116 8.29 3.89 -1.28
CA GLY A 116 7.85 5.23 -0.91
C GLY A 116 6.55 5.28 -0.13
N LYS A 117 5.92 6.47 -0.18
CA LYS A 117 4.61 6.75 0.44
C LYS A 117 3.61 7.15 -0.63
N GLY A 118 2.39 6.62 -0.55
CA GLY A 118 1.33 6.92 -1.49
C GLY A 118 0.50 5.68 -1.83
N ASN A 119 -0.07 5.65 -3.04
CA ASN A 119 -0.90 4.54 -3.50
C ASN A 119 -0.10 3.30 -3.96
N ILE A 120 0.92 2.93 -3.20
CA ILE A 120 1.91 1.89 -3.58
C ILE A 120 1.27 0.52 -3.84
N GLU A 121 0.18 0.20 -3.16
CA GLU A 121 -0.55 -1.06 -3.37
C GLU A 121 -1.19 -1.12 -4.76
N LEU A 122 -1.72 0.00 -5.24
CA LEU A 122 -2.41 0.13 -6.53
C LEU A 122 -1.45 0.40 -7.70
N LEU A 123 -0.18 0.65 -7.40
CA LEU A 123 0.83 1.05 -8.35
C LEU A 123 1.16 -0.10 -9.33
N GLU A 124 1.19 0.22 -10.61
CA GLU A 124 1.78 -0.63 -11.65
C GLU A 124 3.29 -0.38 -11.76
N LEU A 125 4.09 -1.47 -11.67
CA LEU A 125 5.52 -1.37 -11.93
C LEU A 125 5.78 -1.17 -13.43
N PRO A 126 6.79 -0.34 -13.80
CA PRO A 126 7.12 -0.13 -15.20
C PRO A 126 7.67 -1.43 -15.81
N LYS A 127 7.36 -1.65 -17.09
CA LYS A 127 7.83 -2.82 -17.84
C LYS A 127 9.10 -2.48 -18.60
N PRO A 128 10.22 -3.18 -18.34
CA PRO A 128 11.45 -3.03 -19.13
C PRO A 128 11.25 -3.48 -20.57
N VAL A 129 12.05 -2.90 -21.47
CA VAL A 129 12.15 -3.35 -22.86
C VAL A 129 13.41 -4.20 -22.99
N PHE A 130 13.23 -5.44 -23.42
CA PHE A 130 14.33 -6.40 -23.59
C PHE A 130 14.70 -6.57 -25.06
N PRO A 131 15.97 -6.92 -25.37
CA PRO A 131 16.37 -7.36 -26.70
C PRO A 131 15.52 -8.55 -27.17
N PRO A 132 15.20 -8.66 -28.48
CA PRO A 132 14.38 -9.75 -29.00
C PRO A 132 15.01 -11.14 -28.84
N ASP A 133 16.33 -11.19 -28.71
CA ASP A 133 17.10 -12.43 -28.53
C ASP A 133 17.09 -12.92 -27.06
N PHE A 134 16.38 -12.23 -26.19
CA PHE A 134 16.22 -12.60 -24.78
C PHE A 134 14.85 -13.24 -24.56
N GLU A 135 14.84 -14.43 -24.01
CA GLU A 135 13.62 -15.05 -23.49
C GLU A 135 13.39 -14.53 -22.08
N VAL A 136 12.22 -13.93 -21.88
CA VAL A 136 11.86 -13.26 -20.62
C VAL A 136 10.62 -13.92 -20.06
N TYR A 137 10.71 -14.34 -18.81
CA TYR A 137 9.57 -14.89 -18.08
C TYR A 137 8.79 -13.81 -17.37
N ASP A 138 7.50 -14.07 -17.13
CA ASP A 138 6.66 -13.17 -16.36
C ASP A 138 7.28 -12.88 -14.98
N PRO A 139 7.29 -11.61 -14.56
CA PRO A 139 7.97 -11.24 -13.34
C PRO A 139 7.23 -11.75 -12.09
N LYS A 140 8.00 -12.18 -11.11
CA LYS A 140 7.50 -12.38 -9.76
C LYS A 140 7.31 -11.02 -9.08
N ILE A 141 6.06 -10.65 -8.76
CA ILE A 141 5.73 -9.42 -8.06
C ILE A 141 5.64 -9.71 -6.56
N THR A 142 6.32 -8.88 -5.76
CA THR A 142 6.29 -8.94 -4.30
C THR A 142 6.02 -7.54 -3.75
N SER A 143 5.12 -7.44 -2.76
CA SER A 143 4.79 -6.18 -2.09
C SER A 143 5.06 -6.31 -0.59
N SER A 144 5.62 -5.24 -0.01
CA SER A 144 5.76 -5.08 1.44
C SER A 144 5.12 -3.75 1.81
N ILE A 145 3.93 -3.79 2.38
CA ILE A 145 3.11 -2.62 2.69
C ILE A 145 3.07 -2.43 4.19
N LYS A 146 3.19 -1.18 4.63
CA LYS A 146 3.03 -0.75 6.01
C LYS A 146 1.96 0.33 6.05
N ASP A 147 0.92 0.06 6.80
CA ASP A 147 -0.16 1.00 7.10
C ASP A 147 0.07 1.61 8.49
N ASN A 148 -0.04 2.92 8.60
CA ASN A 148 0.05 3.64 9.86
C ASN A 148 -0.71 4.98 9.77
N ALA A 149 -0.88 5.66 10.90
CA ALA A 149 -1.58 6.94 11.02
C ALA A 149 -1.06 8.06 10.08
N LEU A 150 0.11 7.91 9.50
CA LEU A 150 0.70 8.87 8.55
C LEU A 150 0.48 8.47 7.08
N GLY A 151 -0.32 7.42 6.83
CA GLY A 151 -0.63 6.89 5.51
C GLY A 151 0.08 5.59 5.17
N ILE A 152 -0.08 5.16 3.94
CA ILE A 152 0.51 3.90 3.43
C ILE A 152 1.90 4.16 2.89
N SER A 153 2.85 3.35 3.32
CA SER A 153 4.22 3.30 2.83
C SER A 153 4.66 1.87 2.56
N GLY A 154 5.68 1.69 1.75
CA GLY A 154 6.18 0.35 1.49
C GLY A 154 7.06 0.25 0.26
N SER A 155 7.15 -0.96 -0.27
CA SER A 155 7.86 -1.25 -1.52
C SER A 155 7.12 -2.28 -2.36
N LYS A 156 7.25 -2.15 -3.66
CA LYS A 156 6.78 -3.12 -4.65
C LYS A 156 7.94 -3.49 -5.56
N LYS A 157 8.16 -4.80 -5.74
CA LYS A 157 9.31 -5.35 -6.44
C LYS A 157 8.86 -6.28 -7.55
N ALA A 158 9.49 -6.18 -8.73
CA ALA A 158 9.36 -7.13 -9.82
C ALA A 158 10.71 -7.80 -10.09
N GLU A 159 10.74 -9.12 -10.11
CA GLU A 159 11.92 -9.94 -10.42
C GLU A 159 11.68 -10.67 -11.76
N TYR A 160 12.42 -10.26 -12.78
CA TYR A 160 12.40 -10.87 -14.11
C TYR A 160 13.51 -11.90 -14.25
N ILE A 161 13.19 -13.12 -14.65
CA ILE A 161 14.17 -14.11 -15.07
C ILE A 161 14.33 -14.00 -16.58
N ILE A 162 15.58 -13.86 -17.03
CA ILE A 162 15.93 -13.52 -18.40
C ILE A 162 16.99 -14.50 -18.89
N ILE A 163 16.80 -15.09 -20.07
CA ILE A 163 17.71 -16.06 -20.68
C ILE A 163 18.11 -15.59 -22.09
N PRO A 164 19.34 -15.12 -22.29
CA PRO A 164 19.86 -14.81 -23.61
C PRO A 164 20.01 -16.08 -24.48
N ARG A 165 19.51 -16.02 -25.71
CA ARG A 165 19.55 -17.15 -26.64
C ARG A 165 20.68 -17.07 -27.66
N VAL A 166 21.35 -15.91 -27.77
CA VAL A 166 22.48 -15.69 -28.67
C VAL A 166 23.65 -15.03 -27.92
N SER A 167 24.89 -15.26 -28.39
CA SER A 167 26.07 -14.58 -27.84
C SER A 167 26.23 -13.19 -28.43
N GLY A 168 26.75 -12.25 -27.66
CA GLY A 168 26.97 -10.87 -28.04
C GLY A 168 27.01 -9.91 -26.85
N ASP A 169 27.17 -8.65 -27.16
CA ASP A 169 27.09 -7.58 -26.18
C ASP A 169 25.73 -6.86 -26.34
N PHE A 170 24.96 -6.86 -25.27
CA PHE A 170 23.60 -6.32 -25.26
C PHE A 170 23.51 -5.16 -24.29
N ASN A 171 22.77 -4.11 -24.66
CA ASN A 171 22.46 -3.00 -23.77
C ASN A 171 20.99 -3.07 -23.33
N LEU A 172 20.77 -3.32 -22.07
CA LEU A 172 19.49 -3.12 -21.42
C LEU A 172 19.33 -1.63 -21.10
N LYS A 173 18.41 -0.99 -21.82
CA LYS A 173 18.12 0.43 -21.63
C LYS A 173 17.49 0.69 -20.28
N GLU A 174 17.62 1.92 -19.83
CA GLU A 174 16.92 2.41 -18.64
C GLU A 174 15.39 2.21 -18.76
N THR A 175 14.77 1.96 -17.65
CA THR A 175 13.30 1.88 -17.52
C THR A 175 12.82 3.12 -16.79
N LEU A 176 11.79 3.78 -17.31
CA LEU A 176 11.23 5.00 -16.72
C LEU A 176 10.04 4.68 -15.83
N PHE A 177 10.01 5.31 -14.66
CA PHE A 177 8.90 5.29 -13.72
C PHE A 177 8.45 6.73 -13.44
N SER A 178 7.21 7.06 -13.76
CA SER A 178 6.64 8.39 -13.52
C SER A 178 5.53 8.35 -12.50
N TYR A 179 5.49 9.36 -11.64
CA TYR A 179 4.48 9.52 -10.62
C TYR A 179 4.08 10.99 -10.46
N PHE A 180 2.91 11.24 -9.91
CA PHE A 180 2.48 12.57 -9.50
C PHE A 180 2.84 12.80 -8.03
N ASN A 181 3.59 13.86 -7.75
CA ASN A 181 3.95 14.28 -6.42
C ASN A 181 2.92 15.32 -5.91
N PRO A 182 2.01 14.96 -4.98
CA PRO A 182 0.97 15.86 -4.53
C PRO A 182 1.51 17.05 -3.71
N SER A 183 2.64 16.89 -3.03
CA SER A 183 3.27 17.97 -2.26
C SER A 183 3.87 19.05 -3.16
N LEU A 184 4.43 18.65 -4.32
CA LEU A 184 5.02 19.54 -5.32
C LEU A 184 4.04 19.90 -6.42
N LYS A 185 2.85 19.27 -6.46
CA LYS A 185 1.81 19.42 -7.50
C LYS A 185 2.35 19.25 -8.92
N LYS A 186 3.29 18.31 -9.11
CA LYS A 186 3.92 18.06 -10.41
C LYS A 186 4.17 16.56 -10.63
N TYR A 187 4.34 16.21 -11.92
CA TYR A 187 4.85 14.90 -12.30
C TYR A 187 6.37 14.85 -12.13
N GLU A 188 6.86 13.74 -11.66
CA GLU A 188 8.27 13.42 -11.56
C GLU A 188 8.54 12.09 -12.26
N THR A 189 9.67 11.99 -12.98
CA THR A 189 10.09 10.78 -13.67
C THR A 189 11.44 10.35 -13.13
N LEU A 190 11.52 9.10 -12.70
CA LEU A 190 12.73 8.44 -12.26
C LEU A 190 13.16 7.44 -13.32
N SER A 191 14.46 7.24 -13.44
CA SER A 191 15.08 6.30 -14.36
C SER A 191 15.80 5.20 -13.59
N SER A 192 15.71 3.96 -14.08
CA SER A 192 16.58 2.89 -13.62
C SER A 192 18.00 3.05 -14.17
N GLU A 193 18.91 2.23 -13.75
CA GLU A 193 20.21 2.09 -14.42
C GLU A 193 20.07 1.38 -15.77
N ALA A 194 20.97 1.69 -16.71
CA ALA A 194 21.18 0.92 -17.92
C ALA A 194 22.27 -0.13 -17.67
N TYR A 195 22.13 -1.31 -18.26
CA TYR A 195 23.09 -2.40 -18.04
C TYR A 195 23.67 -2.91 -19.36
N ASN A 196 24.98 -3.12 -19.39
CA ASN A 196 25.63 -3.83 -20.47
C ASN A 196 25.78 -5.30 -20.08
N ILE A 197 25.21 -6.19 -20.89
CA ILE A 197 25.20 -7.63 -20.68
C ILE A 197 26.09 -8.27 -21.73
N GLN A 198 27.17 -8.93 -21.28
CA GLN A 198 28.07 -9.70 -22.13
C GLN A 198 27.69 -11.18 -22.14
N VAL A 199 27.26 -11.69 -23.28
CA VAL A 199 26.87 -13.09 -23.45
C VAL A 199 27.95 -13.82 -24.24
N LYS A 200 28.71 -14.69 -23.59
CA LYS A 200 29.74 -15.55 -24.20
C LYS A 200 29.09 -16.75 -24.87
N LYS A 201 29.76 -17.33 -25.88
CA LYS A 201 29.34 -18.60 -26.49
C LYS A 201 29.18 -19.67 -25.40
N GLY A 202 28.14 -20.49 -25.49
CA GLY A 202 28.00 -21.66 -24.64
C GLY A 202 29.11 -22.69 -24.90
N ASP A 203 29.38 -23.55 -23.93
CA ASP A 203 30.30 -24.68 -24.13
C ASP A 203 29.69 -25.59 -25.22
N THR A 204 30.42 -25.80 -26.32
CA THR A 204 30.04 -26.82 -27.33
C THR A 204 30.26 -28.20 -26.70
N THR A 205 29.18 -28.87 -26.38
CA THR A 205 29.21 -30.29 -26.02
C THR A 205 29.30 -31.11 -27.30
#